data_55dab539b1aef666dbb63b8245039c2f
#
_entry.id   55dab539b1aef666dbb63b8245039c2f
#
_cell.length_a   1.000
_cell.length_b   1.000
_cell.length_c   1.000
_cell.angle_alpha   90.00
_cell.angle_beta   90.00
_cell.angle_gamma   90.00
#
_symmetry.space_group_name_H-M   'P 1'
#
loop_
_entity.id
_entity.type
_entity.pdbx_description
1 polymer ?
#
loop_
_entity_poly.entity_id
_entity_poly.type
_entity_poly.pdbx_seq_one_letter_code
_entity_poly.pdbx_strand_id
1 'polypeptide(L)'
;GIFTVYNTNYRWDSLEDSFNKISYRGPDSSSHLHVNNKLTMAFHRLAIMGLSDSGNQPMKHPNDDSLTLMCNGEIYNYKVLAQKYNFNLSTGSDCEIILHLFKELGLMKTINQLDGVFMFTIYDEINDILYAGRDPMGVRPGFIANTEDETIISSEAKTLIKFSKNIIPFPPGTWWSSDNPSKFERYFHYDSNKPSSDNENVLLGNVKSLLVEAVLKRLMSEREIG
;
A
#
# COMPACT_ATOMS: atom_id res chain seq x y z
N GLY A 1 8.81 1.91 4.24
CA GLY A 1 8.05 3.14 4.05
C GLY A 1 8.06 3.61 2.61
N ILE A 2 6.94 4.14 2.11
CA ILE A 2 6.78 4.64 0.73
C ILE A 2 7.02 6.15 0.64
N PHE A 3 7.54 6.57 -0.52
CA PHE A 3 7.64 7.97 -0.93
C PHE A 3 7.46 8.04 -2.46
N THR A 4 6.40 8.69 -2.92
CA THR A 4 6.04 8.82 -4.34
C THR A 4 5.87 10.28 -4.69
N VAL A 5 6.47 10.73 -5.78
CA VAL A 5 6.29 12.09 -6.35
C VAL A 5 5.86 11.92 -7.80
N TYR A 6 4.65 12.36 -8.11
CA TYR A 6 4.03 12.24 -9.43
C TYR A 6 3.89 13.60 -10.10
N ASN A 7 4.04 13.63 -11.42
CA ASN A 7 4.00 14.80 -12.29
C ASN A 7 5.08 15.82 -11.94
N THR A 8 6.30 15.34 -11.69
CA THR A 8 7.40 16.16 -11.17
C THR A 8 8.54 16.29 -12.16
N ASN A 9 9.22 17.44 -12.11
CA ASN A 9 10.51 17.68 -12.76
C ASN A 9 11.68 17.58 -11.77
N TYR A 10 11.47 17.14 -10.53
CA TYR A 10 12.52 17.02 -9.54
C TYR A 10 13.54 15.95 -9.90
N ARG A 11 14.81 16.30 -9.74
CA ARG A 11 15.91 15.32 -9.78
C ARG A 11 15.99 14.60 -8.43
N TRP A 12 16.47 13.37 -8.44
CA TRP A 12 16.64 12.57 -7.24
C TRP A 12 17.36 13.31 -6.11
N ASP A 13 18.47 13.98 -6.41
CA ASP A 13 19.26 14.73 -5.43
C ASP A 13 18.43 15.72 -4.59
N SER A 14 17.34 16.25 -5.17
CA SER A 14 16.44 17.16 -4.47
C SER A 14 15.35 16.47 -3.64
N LEU A 15 15.12 15.18 -3.88
CA LEU A 15 14.10 14.36 -3.20
C LEU A 15 14.70 13.51 -2.07
N GLU A 16 15.96 13.11 -2.21
CA GLU A 16 16.64 12.13 -1.36
C GLU A 16 16.62 12.51 0.12
N ASP A 17 16.92 13.77 0.46
CA ASP A 17 16.87 14.24 1.85
C ASP A 17 15.47 14.07 2.48
N SER A 18 14.41 14.28 1.70
CA SER A 18 13.05 14.12 2.18
C SER A 18 12.69 12.64 2.35
N PHE A 19 13.08 11.80 1.40
CA PHE A 19 12.92 10.34 1.49
C PHE A 19 13.67 9.76 2.70
N ASN A 20 14.91 10.15 2.91
CA ASN A 20 15.76 9.62 3.99
C ASN A 20 15.24 9.95 5.41
N LYS A 21 14.34 10.91 5.58
CA LYS A 21 13.67 11.17 6.87
C LYS A 21 12.87 10.00 7.40
N ILE A 22 12.54 9.02 6.56
CA ILE A 22 11.79 7.81 6.95
C ILE A 22 12.61 6.52 6.81
N SER A 23 13.95 6.60 6.72
CA SER A 23 14.84 5.44 6.57
C SER A 23 14.70 4.41 7.70
N TYR A 24 14.42 4.85 8.92
CA TYR A 24 14.19 3.97 10.07
C TYR A 24 12.95 3.05 9.93
N ARG A 25 12.03 3.35 8.99
CA ARG A 25 10.86 2.51 8.71
C ARG A 25 11.19 1.25 7.92
N GLY A 26 12.36 1.17 7.36
CA GLY A 26 12.80 0.03 6.57
C GLY A 26 14.32 0.02 6.43
N PRO A 27 15.02 -0.47 7.46
CA PRO A 27 16.49 -0.40 7.51
C PRO A 27 17.18 -1.47 6.64
N ASP A 28 16.44 -2.45 6.11
CA ASP A 28 17.05 -3.59 5.41
C ASP A 28 17.51 -3.23 4.00
N SER A 29 16.73 -2.43 3.27
CA SER A 29 17.12 -1.93 1.96
C SER A 29 16.42 -0.62 1.59
N SER A 30 17.04 0.13 0.68
CA SER A 30 16.49 1.36 0.12
C SER A 30 16.63 1.35 -1.39
N SER A 31 15.58 1.72 -2.08
CA SER A 31 15.54 1.74 -3.55
C SER A 31 14.68 2.87 -4.07
N HIS A 32 14.96 3.30 -5.28
CA HIS A 32 14.11 4.24 -6.00
C HIS A 32 14.04 3.92 -7.48
N LEU A 33 12.98 4.36 -8.12
CA LEU A 33 12.72 4.21 -9.55
C LEU A 33 12.19 5.53 -10.11
N HIS A 34 12.73 5.93 -11.25
CA HIS A 34 12.17 7.02 -12.06
C HIS A 34 11.49 6.45 -13.28
N VAL A 35 10.29 6.91 -13.56
CA VAL A 35 9.50 6.49 -14.72
C VAL A 35 9.14 7.72 -15.55
N ASN A 36 9.50 7.70 -16.83
CA ASN A 36 9.13 8.69 -17.86
C ASN A 36 9.36 10.17 -17.47
N ASN A 37 10.35 10.48 -16.64
CA ASN A 37 10.63 11.82 -16.10
C ASN A 37 9.43 12.49 -15.39
N LYS A 38 8.38 11.74 -15.06
CA LYS A 38 7.18 12.24 -14.39
C LYS A 38 6.99 11.69 -13.00
N LEU A 39 7.44 10.47 -12.77
CA LEU A 39 7.22 9.77 -11.51
C LEU A 39 8.53 9.37 -10.87
N THR A 40 8.63 9.62 -9.57
CA THR A 40 9.64 9.01 -8.71
C THR A 40 8.93 8.20 -7.64
N MET A 41 9.29 6.93 -7.54
CA MET A 41 8.86 6.02 -6.47
C MET A 41 10.08 5.58 -5.67
N ALA A 42 10.03 5.71 -4.34
CA ALA A 42 11.14 5.32 -3.47
C ALA A 42 10.64 4.57 -2.23
N PHE A 43 11.37 3.55 -1.83
CA PHE A 43 10.97 2.60 -0.80
C PHE A 43 12.10 2.29 0.17
N HIS A 44 11.82 2.43 1.47
CA HIS A 44 12.63 1.86 2.55
C HIS A 44 11.95 0.58 3.04
N ARG A 45 12.65 -0.55 2.91
CA ARG A 45 12.13 -1.88 3.17
C ARG A 45 12.53 -2.40 4.56
N LEU A 46 11.52 -2.87 5.31
CA LEU A 46 11.67 -3.85 6.37
C LEU A 46 11.16 -5.18 5.80
N ALA A 47 12.06 -6.11 5.53
CA ALA A 47 11.71 -7.37 4.90
C ALA A 47 11.12 -8.33 5.95
N ILE A 48 9.81 -8.61 5.85
CA ILE A 48 9.09 -9.58 6.68
C ILE A 48 8.76 -10.81 5.85
N MET A 49 8.32 -10.62 4.60
CA MET A 49 8.04 -11.65 3.61
C MET A 49 8.94 -11.45 2.39
N GLY A 50 9.30 -12.54 1.69
CA GLY A 50 10.15 -12.49 0.50
C GLY A 50 11.52 -11.89 0.82
N LEU A 51 12.28 -12.49 1.72
CA LEU A 51 13.52 -11.92 2.28
C LEU A 51 14.63 -11.68 1.24
N SER A 52 14.52 -12.26 0.04
CA SER A 52 15.44 -12.02 -1.08
C SER A 52 15.23 -10.67 -1.75
N ASP A 53 16.16 -10.28 -2.61
CA ASP A 53 16.08 -9.04 -3.38
C ASP A 53 14.90 -8.99 -4.36
N SER A 54 14.35 -10.16 -4.75
CA SER A 54 13.16 -10.22 -5.61
C SER A 54 11.92 -9.58 -4.98
N GLY A 55 11.87 -9.50 -3.64
CA GLY A 55 10.82 -8.79 -2.90
C GLY A 55 11.06 -7.29 -2.71
N ASN A 56 12.12 -6.71 -3.30
CA ASN A 56 12.38 -5.27 -3.22
C ASN A 56 11.32 -4.48 -4.00
N GLN A 57 11.08 -3.26 -3.52
CA GLN A 57 10.10 -2.34 -4.09
C GLN A 57 10.79 -1.00 -4.40
N PRO A 58 10.37 -0.23 -5.40
CA PRO A 58 9.20 -0.44 -6.28
C PRO A 58 9.33 -1.72 -7.11
N MET A 59 8.24 -2.52 -7.19
CA MET A 59 8.22 -3.74 -7.98
C MET A 59 7.36 -3.58 -9.23
N LYS A 60 7.81 -4.17 -10.35
CA LYS A 60 7.03 -4.25 -11.58
C LYS A 60 6.23 -5.54 -11.64
N HIS A 61 5.11 -5.52 -12.37
CA HIS A 61 4.37 -6.75 -12.63
C HIS A 61 5.22 -7.71 -13.50
N PRO A 62 5.34 -9.01 -13.15
CA PRO A 62 6.26 -9.95 -13.82
C PRO A 62 6.09 -10.08 -15.34
N ASN A 63 4.87 -9.86 -15.83
CA ASN A 63 4.52 -9.98 -17.25
C ASN A 63 3.99 -8.64 -17.83
N ASP A 64 4.25 -7.51 -17.17
CA ASP A 64 3.77 -6.22 -17.64
C ASP A 64 4.58 -5.08 -17.01
N ASP A 65 5.64 -4.68 -17.67
CA ASP A 65 6.56 -3.64 -17.18
C ASP A 65 5.91 -2.25 -17.03
N SER A 66 4.69 -2.06 -17.54
CA SER A 66 3.96 -0.80 -17.43
C SER A 66 3.31 -0.59 -16.05
N LEU A 67 3.19 -1.65 -15.25
CA LEU A 67 2.61 -1.57 -13.91
C LEU A 67 3.68 -1.64 -12.84
N THR A 68 3.74 -0.60 -11.99
CA THR A 68 4.69 -0.49 -10.90
C THR A 68 3.97 -0.30 -9.57
N LEU A 69 4.37 -1.04 -8.54
CA LEU A 69 3.77 -1.04 -7.19
C LEU A 69 4.78 -0.66 -6.11
N MET A 70 4.33 0.11 -5.15
CA MET A 70 4.86 0.12 -3.78
C MET A 70 3.74 -0.16 -2.79
N CYS A 71 4.01 -1.02 -1.81
CA CYS A 71 3.08 -1.33 -0.72
C CYS A 71 3.83 -1.37 0.62
N ASN A 72 3.48 -0.45 1.52
CA ASN A 72 3.87 -0.53 2.92
C ASN A 72 2.77 -1.27 3.66
N GLY A 73 2.91 -2.59 3.83
CA GLY A 73 1.84 -3.39 4.41
C GLY A 73 2.11 -4.89 4.38
N GLU A 74 1.06 -5.62 4.68
CA GLU A 74 0.98 -7.08 4.68
C GLU A 74 -0.40 -7.49 4.16
N ILE A 75 -0.44 -8.42 3.20
CA ILE A 75 -1.67 -8.96 2.61
C ILE A 75 -1.86 -10.40 3.07
N TYR A 76 -2.67 -10.60 4.10
CA TYR A 76 -2.79 -11.88 4.80
C TYR A 76 -3.38 -13.00 3.94
N ASN A 77 -4.27 -12.66 3.02
CA ASN A 77 -4.95 -13.63 2.15
C ASN A 77 -4.30 -13.83 0.78
N TYR A 78 -3.05 -13.38 0.58
CA TYR A 78 -2.39 -13.41 -0.73
C TYR A 78 -2.32 -14.81 -1.36
N LYS A 79 -2.03 -15.87 -0.56
CA LYS A 79 -1.99 -17.26 -1.06
C LYS A 79 -3.36 -17.74 -1.54
N VAL A 80 -4.41 -17.41 -0.79
CA VAL A 80 -5.80 -17.75 -1.14
C VAL A 80 -6.21 -17.08 -2.45
N LEU A 81 -5.85 -15.79 -2.60
CA LEU A 81 -6.13 -15.03 -3.81
C LEU A 81 -5.31 -15.56 -5.00
N ALA A 82 -4.02 -15.86 -4.81
CA ALA A 82 -3.19 -16.45 -5.87
C ALA A 82 -3.76 -17.78 -6.36
N GLN A 83 -4.19 -18.66 -5.45
CA GLN A 83 -4.84 -19.91 -5.80
C GLN A 83 -6.17 -19.70 -6.51
N LYS A 84 -7.02 -18.80 -6.01
CA LYS A 84 -8.35 -18.51 -6.57
C LYS A 84 -8.29 -18.06 -8.03
N TYR A 85 -7.28 -17.23 -8.37
CA TYR A 85 -7.13 -16.65 -9.70
C TYR A 85 -6.04 -17.35 -10.54
N ASN A 86 -5.45 -18.42 -10.01
CA ASN A 86 -4.35 -19.15 -10.67
C ASN A 86 -3.15 -18.26 -11.03
N PHE A 87 -2.79 -17.34 -10.13
CA PHE A 87 -1.61 -16.49 -10.29
C PHE A 87 -0.34 -17.18 -9.80
N ASN A 88 0.74 -17.05 -10.56
CA ASN A 88 2.07 -17.49 -10.16
C ASN A 88 2.85 -16.30 -9.63
N LEU A 89 3.02 -16.23 -8.31
CA LEU A 89 3.81 -15.19 -7.65
C LEU A 89 5.29 -15.53 -7.74
N SER A 90 6.11 -14.56 -8.10
CA SER A 90 7.53 -14.76 -8.42
C SER A 90 8.49 -14.12 -7.41
N THR A 91 8.04 -13.10 -6.66
CA THR A 91 8.92 -12.32 -5.78
C THR A 91 9.01 -12.86 -4.35
N GLY A 92 8.12 -13.76 -3.96
CA GLY A 92 7.96 -14.19 -2.57
C GLY A 92 7.30 -13.14 -1.67
N SER A 93 7.07 -11.92 -2.16
CA SER A 93 6.35 -10.87 -1.44
C SER A 93 4.84 -11.09 -1.53
N ASP A 94 4.17 -11.01 -0.39
CA ASP A 94 2.70 -11.02 -0.30
C ASP A 94 2.04 -9.85 -1.04
N CYS A 95 2.74 -8.72 -1.14
CA CYS A 95 2.25 -7.52 -1.84
C CYS A 95 2.17 -7.69 -3.37
N GLU A 96 2.91 -8.64 -3.96
CA GLU A 96 2.87 -8.90 -5.41
C GLU A 96 1.47 -9.21 -5.91
N ILE A 97 0.64 -9.85 -5.07
CA ILE A 97 -0.75 -10.17 -5.41
C ILE A 97 -1.58 -8.96 -5.86
N ILE A 98 -1.24 -7.77 -5.34
CA ILE A 98 -1.93 -6.52 -5.68
C ILE A 98 -1.78 -6.20 -7.17
N LEU A 99 -0.58 -6.38 -7.74
CA LEU A 99 -0.33 -6.13 -9.17
C LEU A 99 -1.12 -7.08 -10.06
N HIS A 100 -1.12 -8.39 -9.72
CA HIS A 100 -1.87 -9.38 -10.48
C HIS A 100 -3.37 -9.11 -10.46
N LEU A 101 -3.92 -8.82 -9.28
CA LEU A 101 -5.33 -8.48 -9.15
C LEU A 101 -5.69 -7.18 -9.88
N PHE A 102 -4.83 -6.15 -9.76
CA PHE A 102 -5.06 -4.87 -10.42
C PHE A 102 -5.12 -5.03 -11.95
N LYS A 103 -4.18 -5.75 -12.51
CA LYS A 103 -4.15 -6.03 -13.96
C LYS A 103 -5.40 -6.76 -14.45
N GLU A 104 -5.84 -7.77 -13.71
CA GLU A 104 -6.96 -8.61 -14.12
C GLU A 104 -8.34 -7.99 -13.84
N LEU A 105 -8.48 -7.29 -12.73
CA LEU A 105 -9.78 -6.90 -12.19
C LEU A 105 -10.00 -5.38 -12.09
N GLY A 106 -8.92 -4.60 -12.19
CA GLY A 106 -8.92 -3.16 -11.89
C GLY A 106 -8.97 -2.85 -10.41
N LEU A 107 -8.74 -1.58 -10.04
CA LEU A 107 -8.51 -1.14 -8.67
C LEU A 107 -9.62 -1.53 -7.69
N MET A 108 -10.89 -1.22 -8.03
CA MET A 108 -12.02 -1.43 -7.12
C MET A 108 -12.22 -2.88 -6.71
N LYS A 109 -12.11 -3.80 -7.67
CA LYS A 109 -12.25 -5.23 -7.35
C LYS A 109 -11.03 -5.75 -6.62
N THR A 110 -9.85 -5.21 -6.89
CA THR A 110 -8.62 -5.54 -6.17
C THR A 110 -8.74 -5.17 -4.71
N ILE A 111 -8.95 -3.89 -4.41
CA ILE A 111 -8.90 -3.39 -3.03
C ILE A 111 -9.98 -4.01 -2.13
N ASN A 112 -11.14 -4.36 -2.69
CA ASN A 112 -12.23 -5.03 -1.97
C ASN A 112 -11.95 -6.50 -1.63
N GLN A 113 -10.94 -7.13 -2.24
CA GLN A 113 -10.57 -8.52 -1.93
C GLN A 113 -9.40 -8.64 -0.96
N LEU A 114 -8.68 -7.54 -0.71
CA LEU A 114 -7.51 -7.57 0.16
C LEU A 114 -7.93 -7.69 1.63
N ASP A 115 -7.43 -8.73 2.30
CA ASP A 115 -7.44 -8.84 3.76
C ASP A 115 -6.01 -8.57 4.25
N GLY A 116 -5.81 -7.39 4.85
CA GLY A 116 -4.47 -6.95 5.21
C GLY A 116 -4.44 -5.57 5.85
N VAL A 117 -3.23 -5.14 6.16
CA VAL A 117 -2.93 -3.76 6.59
C VAL A 117 -1.98 -3.16 5.56
N PHE A 118 -2.38 -2.07 4.91
CA PHE A 118 -1.62 -1.55 3.78
C PHE A 118 -1.82 -0.07 3.51
N MET A 119 -0.79 0.52 2.96
CA MET A 119 -0.81 1.74 2.17
C MET A 119 -0.01 1.46 0.90
N PHE A 120 -0.66 1.50 -0.26
CA PHE A 120 0.01 1.23 -1.54
C PHE A 120 -0.13 2.39 -2.52
N THR A 121 0.80 2.43 -3.47
CA THR A 121 0.70 3.21 -4.70
C THR A 121 0.96 2.30 -5.90
N ILE A 122 0.15 2.42 -6.96
CA ILE A 122 0.32 1.73 -8.24
C ILE A 122 0.41 2.78 -9.32
N TYR A 123 1.39 2.67 -10.19
CA TYR A 123 1.48 3.48 -11.40
C TYR A 123 1.22 2.63 -12.64
N ASP A 124 0.27 3.07 -13.43
CA ASP A 124 -0.05 2.54 -14.75
C ASP A 124 0.54 3.48 -15.79
N GLU A 125 1.66 3.07 -16.37
CA GLU A 125 2.43 3.87 -17.32
C GLU A 125 1.70 4.04 -18.67
N ILE A 126 0.87 3.04 -19.06
CA ILE A 126 0.12 3.11 -20.34
C ILE A 126 -0.95 4.18 -20.25
N ASN A 127 -1.68 4.23 -19.14
CA ASN A 127 -2.75 5.20 -18.95
C ASN A 127 -2.26 6.51 -18.31
N ASP A 128 -0.99 6.58 -17.87
CA ASP A 128 -0.39 7.68 -17.13
C ASP A 128 -1.20 8.04 -15.87
N ILE A 129 -1.59 7.02 -15.09
CA ILE A 129 -2.40 7.21 -13.88
C ILE A 129 -1.67 6.63 -12.66
N LEU A 130 -1.53 7.45 -11.62
CA LEU A 130 -1.11 7.02 -10.30
C LEU A 130 -2.35 6.71 -9.47
N TYR A 131 -2.41 5.52 -8.91
CA TYR A 131 -3.41 5.09 -7.93
C TYR A 131 -2.79 4.95 -6.55
N ALA A 132 -3.59 5.20 -5.52
CA ALA A 132 -3.22 4.94 -4.13
C ALA A 132 -4.40 4.37 -3.36
N GLY A 133 -4.13 3.49 -2.38
CA GLY A 133 -5.16 2.90 -1.54
C GLY A 133 -4.66 2.60 -0.14
N ARG A 134 -5.56 2.75 0.85
CA ARG A 134 -5.25 2.55 2.26
C ARG A 134 -6.23 1.56 2.90
N ASP A 135 -5.72 0.72 3.79
CA ASP A 135 -6.49 -0.30 4.49
C ASP A 135 -7.72 0.26 5.22
N PRO A 136 -8.75 -0.59 5.49
CA PRO A 136 -10.02 -0.17 6.07
C PRO A 136 -9.91 0.62 7.37
N MET A 137 -8.95 0.25 8.23
CA MET A 137 -8.77 0.85 9.56
C MET A 137 -7.64 1.90 9.60
N GLY A 138 -6.89 2.06 8.49
CA GLY A 138 -5.76 2.96 8.40
C GLY A 138 -4.60 2.58 9.31
N VAL A 139 -4.38 1.27 9.51
CA VAL A 139 -3.28 0.76 10.34
C VAL A 139 -1.93 1.20 9.78
N ARG A 140 -1.75 1.11 8.45
CA ARG A 140 -0.56 1.67 7.83
C ARG A 140 -0.77 3.16 7.57
N PRO A 141 0.19 4.01 8.00
CA PRO A 141 0.08 5.45 7.80
C PRO A 141 0.29 5.83 6.33
N GLY A 142 -0.43 6.85 5.89
CA GLY A 142 -0.29 7.48 4.59
C GLY A 142 -0.69 8.94 4.65
N PHE A 143 0.03 9.78 3.91
CA PHE A 143 -0.21 11.21 3.76
C PHE A 143 -0.09 11.59 2.30
N ILE A 144 -0.86 12.56 1.87
CA ILE A 144 -0.84 13.10 0.52
C ILE A 144 -0.78 14.62 0.56
N ALA A 145 -0.05 15.19 -0.36
CA ALA A 145 -0.02 16.61 -0.63
C ALA A 145 -0.16 16.82 -2.14
N ASN A 146 -1.18 17.59 -2.52
CA ASN A 146 -1.38 18.04 -3.89
C ASN A 146 -0.95 19.50 -3.98
N THR A 147 -0.11 19.82 -4.94
CA THR A 147 0.19 21.19 -5.38
C THR A 147 -0.54 21.47 -6.70
N GLU A 148 -0.31 22.60 -7.36
CA GLU A 148 -0.88 22.89 -8.67
C GLU A 148 -0.39 21.89 -9.75
N ASP A 149 0.88 21.48 -9.64
CA ASP A 149 1.55 20.66 -10.67
C ASP A 149 1.81 19.22 -10.22
N GLU A 150 1.91 18.94 -8.92
CA GLU A 150 2.46 17.69 -8.39
C GLU A 150 1.58 17.05 -7.35
N THR A 151 1.65 15.72 -7.28
CA THR A 151 1.10 14.93 -6.16
C THR A 151 2.22 14.17 -5.47
N ILE A 152 2.28 14.31 -4.15
CA ILE A 152 3.28 13.62 -3.33
C ILE A 152 2.58 12.78 -2.28
N ILE A 153 2.91 11.49 -2.25
CA ILE A 153 2.34 10.52 -1.30
C ILE A 153 3.48 9.91 -0.48
N SER A 154 3.31 9.85 0.83
CA SER A 154 4.31 9.24 1.70
C SER A 154 3.71 8.59 2.95
N SER A 155 4.49 7.69 3.53
CA SER A 155 4.15 7.08 4.83
C SER A 155 4.12 8.09 5.97
N GLU A 156 4.84 9.22 5.88
CA GLU A 156 4.88 10.22 6.97
C GLU A 156 4.89 11.65 6.45
N ALA A 157 4.12 12.51 7.13
CA ALA A 157 3.95 13.92 6.77
C ALA A 157 5.27 14.71 6.70
N LYS A 158 6.25 14.39 7.54
CA LYS A 158 7.53 15.14 7.60
C LYS A 158 8.34 15.12 6.30
N THR A 159 8.13 14.11 5.45
CA THR A 159 8.76 14.02 4.13
C THR A 159 8.17 15.02 3.13
N LEU A 160 6.92 15.46 3.37
CA LEU A 160 6.15 16.31 2.49
C LEU A 160 6.29 17.81 2.80
N ILE A 161 6.77 18.16 3.99
CA ILE A 161 6.82 19.56 4.51
C ILE A 161 7.61 20.49 3.58
N LYS A 162 8.65 19.97 2.90
CA LYS A 162 9.46 20.74 1.95
C LYS A 162 8.66 21.19 0.72
N PHE A 163 7.66 20.41 0.32
CA PHE A 163 6.95 20.56 -0.96
C PHE A 163 5.61 21.28 -0.80
N SER A 164 4.92 21.07 0.33
CA SER A 164 3.61 21.66 0.54
C SER A 164 3.34 21.98 2.01
N LYS A 165 2.54 23.04 2.24
CA LYS A 165 1.97 23.33 3.56
C LYS A 165 0.61 22.65 3.78
N ASN A 166 -0.03 22.20 2.69
CA ASN A 166 -1.31 21.51 2.74
C ASN A 166 -1.09 19.99 2.64
N ILE A 167 -0.78 19.38 3.77
CA ILE A 167 -0.57 17.93 3.89
C ILE A 167 -1.77 17.35 4.62
N ILE A 168 -2.43 16.39 4.01
CA ILE A 168 -3.57 15.71 4.61
C ILE A 168 -3.26 14.23 4.86
N PRO A 169 -3.75 13.64 5.98
CA PRO A 169 -3.74 12.21 6.15
C PRO A 169 -4.56 11.54 5.06
N PHE A 170 -4.03 10.49 4.45
CA PHE A 170 -4.80 9.69 3.49
C PHE A 170 -5.92 8.96 4.25
N PRO A 171 -7.21 9.15 3.89
CA PRO A 171 -8.31 8.62 4.69
C PRO A 171 -8.33 7.08 4.71
N PRO A 172 -8.60 6.43 5.87
CA PRO A 172 -8.79 4.99 5.95
C PRO A 172 -9.94 4.49 5.09
N GLY A 173 -9.82 3.28 4.53
CA GLY A 173 -10.87 2.65 3.74
C GLY A 173 -11.20 3.39 2.44
N THR A 174 -10.22 4.14 1.91
CA THR A 174 -10.37 4.87 0.65
C THR A 174 -9.28 4.56 -0.34
N TRP A 175 -9.54 4.87 -1.59
CA TRP A 175 -8.56 4.94 -2.67
C TRP A 175 -8.63 6.32 -3.34
N TRP A 176 -7.59 6.64 -4.10
CA TRP A 176 -7.40 7.89 -4.82
C TRP A 176 -6.70 7.61 -6.15
N SER A 177 -6.93 8.47 -7.15
CA SER A 177 -6.22 8.43 -8.43
C SER A 177 -5.89 9.81 -8.96
N SER A 178 -4.82 9.90 -9.76
CA SER A 178 -4.35 11.16 -10.33
C SER A 178 -5.23 11.73 -11.41
N ASP A 179 -6.12 10.95 -12.02
CA ASP A 179 -7.13 11.40 -12.99
C ASP A 179 -8.32 12.12 -12.32
N ASN A 180 -8.51 11.92 -11.00
CA ASN A 180 -9.50 12.66 -10.20
C ASN A 180 -8.90 13.11 -8.86
N PRO A 181 -7.90 14.01 -8.85
CA PRO A 181 -7.08 14.31 -7.68
C PRO A 181 -7.81 15.02 -6.54
N SER A 182 -9.00 15.54 -6.78
CA SER A 182 -9.81 16.23 -5.78
C SER A 182 -10.63 15.29 -4.90
N LYS A 183 -10.71 13.98 -5.22
CA LYS A 183 -11.65 13.06 -4.60
C LYS A 183 -10.98 11.80 -4.04
N PHE A 184 -11.34 11.47 -2.80
CA PHE A 184 -11.12 10.14 -2.24
C PHE A 184 -12.40 9.32 -2.39
N GLU A 185 -12.26 8.15 -3.00
CA GLU A 185 -13.37 7.20 -3.15
C GLU A 185 -13.34 6.19 -2.00
N ARG A 186 -14.46 6.08 -1.28
CA ARG A 186 -14.59 5.14 -0.17
C ARG A 186 -15.00 3.75 -0.67
N TYR A 187 -14.21 2.75 -0.33
CA TYR A 187 -14.51 1.35 -0.64
C TYR A 187 -14.96 0.54 0.58
N PHE A 188 -14.66 1.00 1.78
CA PHE A 188 -15.02 0.33 3.03
C PHE A 188 -15.92 1.22 3.89
N HIS A 189 -17.04 0.66 4.33
CA HIS A 189 -17.99 1.30 5.24
C HIS A 189 -18.12 0.46 6.51
N TYR A 190 -17.88 1.07 7.66
CA TYR A 190 -18.12 0.43 8.95
C TYR A 190 -19.56 0.71 9.39
N ASP A 191 -20.38 -0.37 9.51
CA ASP A 191 -21.74 -0.27 10.03
C ASP A 191 -21.73 -0.50 11.54
N SER A 192 -21.65 0.60 12.32
CA SER A 192 -21.65 0.56 13.79
C SER A 192 -23.05 0.51 14.40
N ASN A 193 -24.11 0.58 13.59
CA ASN A 193 -25.47 0.87 14.08
C ASN A 193 -26.35 -0.37 14.32
N LYS A 194 -25.82 -1.57 14.18
CA LYS A 194 -26.56 -2.80 14.47
C LYS A 194 -26.09 -3.41 15.77
N PRO A 195 -26.76 -3.14 16.90
CA PRO A 195 -26.48 -3.88 18.13
C PRO A 195 -26.75 -5.37 17.88
N SER A 196 -25.88 -6.23 18.37
CA SER A 196 -26.12 -7.68 18.33
C SER A 196 -27.26 -8.02 19.28
N SER A 197 -28.15 -8.92 18.83
CA SER A 197 -29.19 -9.53 19.66
C SER A 197 -28.72 -10.78 20.39
N ASP A 198 -27.45 -11.19 20.19
CA ASP A 198 -26.88 -12.37 20.82
C ASP A 198 -26.70 -12.19 22.33
N ASN A 199 -26.76 -13.28 23.07
CA ASN A 199 -26.45 -13.23 24.49
C ASN A 199 -24.94 -13.01 24.73
N GLU A 200 -24.58 -12.53 25.93
CA GLU A 200 -23.23 -12.16 26.30
C GLU A 200 -22.21 -13.29 26.09
N ASN A 201 -22.55 -14.54 26.44
CA ASN A 201 -21.65 -15.68 26.30
C ASN A 201 -21.32 -15.99 24.82
N VAL A 202 -22.29 -15.85 23.93
CA VAL A 202 -22.09 -16.00 22.47
C VAL A 202 -21.19 -14.88 21.96
N LEU A 203 -21.43 -13.63 22.38
CA LEU A 203 -20.60 -12.50 22.00
C LEU A 203 -19.14 -12.65 22.46
N LEU A 204 -18.92 -13.05 23.72
CA LEU A 204 -17.59 -13.31 24.24
C LEU A 204 -16.87 -14.43 23.49
N GLY A 205 -17.60 -15.51 23.14
CA GLY A 205 -17.06 -16.59 22.32
C GLY A 205 -16.63 -16.10 20.93
N ASN A 206 -17.47 -15.30 20.28
CA ASN A 206 -17.18 -14.72 18.96
C ASN A 206 -15.97 -13.77 19.01
N VAL A 207 -15.91 -12.88 20.00
CA VAL A 207 -14.77 -11.96 20.18
C VAL A 207 -13.48 -12.74 20.39
N LYS A 208 -13.49 -13.78 21.24
CA LYS A 208 -12.31 -14.63 21.44
C LYS A 208 -11.85 -15.29 20.15
N SER A 209 -12.76 -15.87 19.37
CA SER A 209 -12.42 -16.52 18.10
C SER A 209 -11.84 -15.54 17.11
N LEU A 210 -12.46 -14.37 16.93
CA LEU A 210 -11.99 -13.33 16.02
C LEU A 210 -10.60 -12.78 16.42
N LEU A 211 -10.33 -12.63 17.73
CA LEU A 211 -9.03 -12.21 18.21
C LEU A 211 -7.94 -13.27 17.91
N VAL A 212 -8.25 -14.54 18.16
CA VAL A 212 -7.32 -15.64 17.83
C VAL A 212 -7.03 -15.68 16.34
N GLU A 213 -8.07 -15.64 15.51
CA GLU A 213 -7.90 -15.61 14.05
C GLU A 213 -7.08 -14.39 13.59
N ALA A 214 -7.32 -13.22 14.16
CA ALA A 214 -6.58 -12.01 13.84
C ALA A 214 -5.10 -12.13 14.20
N VAL A 215 -4.76 -12.76 15.33
CA VAL A 215 -3.37 -13.04 15.70
C VAL A 215 -2.75 -14.06 14.74
N LEU A 216 -3.44 -15.17 14.47
CA LEU A 216 -2.93 -16.23 13.57
C LEU A 216 -2.62 -15.71 12.17
N LYS A 217 -3.47 -14.84 11.60
CA LYS A 217 -3.21 -14.20 10.31
C LYS A 217 -1.89 -13.40 10.29
N ARG A 218 -1.54 -12.76 11.42
CA ARG A 218 -0.34 -11.92 11.55
C ARG A 218 0.93 -12.70 11.82
N LEU A 219 0.82 -14.01 12.07
CA LEU A 219 1.99 -14.89 12.20
C LEU A 219 2.62 -15.26 10.85
N MET A 220 2.09 -14.76 9.74
CA MET A 220 2.74 -14.91 8.44
C MET A 220 4.01 -14.06 8.40
N SER A 221 5.14 -14.69 8.64
CA SER A 221 6.46 -14.05 8.61
C SER A 221 7.51 -15.10 8.28
N GLU A 222 8.50 -14.72 7.46
CA GLU A 222 9.71 -15.52 7.25
C GLU A 222 10.81 -15.18 8.27
N ARG A 223 10.56 -14.17 9.12
CA ARG A 223 11.40 -13.84 10.28
C ARG A 223 10.82 -14.41 11.56
N GLU A 224 11.69 -14.65 12.53
CA GLU A 224 11.27 -15.04 13.88
C GLU A 224 10.35 -13.96 14.48
N ILE A 225 9.25 -14.41 15.08
CA ILE A 225 8.28 -13.57 15.77
C ILE A 225 8.49 -13.79 17.27
N GLY A 226 8.78 -12.71 17.99
CA GLY A 226 8.95 -12.69 19.44
C GLY A 226 7.68 -12.26 20.18
#